data_b8f2dd589ae92ad1afbb6c4a75ef1c7b
#
_entry.id   b8f2dd589ae92ad1afbb6c4a75ef1c7b
#
_cell.length_a   1.000
_cell.length_b   1.000
_cell.length_c   1.000
_cell.angle_alpha   90.00
_cell.angle_beta   90.00
_cell.angle_gamma   90.00
#
_symmetry.space_group_name_H-M   'P 1'
#
loop_
_entity.id
_entity.type
_entity.pdbx_description
1 polymer ?
#
loop_
_entity_poly.entity_id
_entity_poly.type
_entity_poly.pdbx_seq_one_letter_code
_entity_poly.pdbx_strand_id
1 'polypeptide(L)'
;MSVLILTLIRRLEVLTVILGRLTIIVSLRLWQALSPRITLISLEIGLGYSQYSVLLVLLVLINSHSCFLCMFSIGQPRPRLVLRFLFLTLLSIGFFAVRSGLGLYIIFEIRLIPIFLILIGWGYQPERVRASKAIFIYTVWGSLPLLVAIVFQSRSGVSSLDRASSRRATLTIISMVPLLAFLVKIPLFSVHIWLPKAHVEAPAPGSIFLAAVLLKLGGYGLILFSSLSSSAFGRGILVSIGVWGSVVIAVRCSQSLDVKRLIALSSVGHIRMAVAVMLRGYRVSIDAGFLVLLTHGFRSSLAFFVSFLLYKRFSSRRLILIKSRTRFRGVIAGVWYITLLAVVGCPPSANLWVEIAVYIRFLADSSVAIKRFILAALLRGVYAFILLGRVGGGLDEVSKTPVVNSYLDRAHSVFRTLLRVLAAILLSGILI
;
A
#
# COMPACT_ATOMS: atom_id res chain seq x y z
N MET A 1 -22.90 -7.81 32.20
CA MET A 1 -22.53 -7.73 30.77
C MET A 1 -21.60 -6.57 30.44
N SER A 2 -21.79 -5.38 30.98
CA SER A 2 -20.94 -4.20 30.76
C SER A 2 -19.49 -4.33 31.29
N VAL A 3 -19.30 -4.90 32.47
CA VAL A 3 -17.98 -5.08 33.10
C VAL A 3 -17.13 -6.10 32.33
N LEU A 4 -17.71 -7.20 31.84
CA LEU A 4 -17.04 -8.20 31.03
C LEU A 4 -16.59 -7.64 29.69
N ILE A 5 -17.38 -6.78 29.09
CA ILE A 5 -17.03 -6.08 27.83
C ILE A 5 -15.89 -5.09 28.08
N LEU A 6 -15.91 -4.33 29.19
CA LEU A 6 -14.84 -3.39 29.58
C LEU A 6 -13.52 -4.11 29.88
N THR A 7 -13.56 -5.25 30.54
CA THR A 7 -12.34 -6.06 30.80
C THR A 7 -11.80 -6.68 29.52
N LEU A 8 -12.66 -7.09 28.59
CA LEU A 8 -12.25 -7.59 27.26
C LEU A 8 -11.63 -6.49 26.41
N ILE A 9 -12.16 -5.26 26.48
CA ILE A 9 -11.62 -4.09 25.76
C ILE A 9 -10.25 -3.70 26.33
N ARG A 10 -10.09 -3.65 27.66
CA ARG A 10 -8.77 -3.41 28.28
C ARG A 10 -7.76 -4.50 27.94
N ARG A 11 -8.17 -5.76 27.93
CA ARG A 11 -7.32 -6.88 27.48
C ARG A 11 -6.94 -6.76 26.00
N LEU A 12 -7.83 -6.27 25.15
CA LEU A 12 -7.54 -5.99 23.75
C LEU A 12 -6.57 -4.81 23.57
N GLU A 13 -6.68 -3.75 24.37
CA GLU A 13 -5.71 -2.65 24.37
C GLU A 13 -4.31 -3.14 24.79
N VAL A 14 -4.23 -3.92 25.87
CA VAL A 14 -2.97 -4.53 26.30
C VAL A 14 -2.44 -5.50 25.23
N LEU A 15 -3.30 -6.30 24.62
CA LEU A 15 -2.93 -7.23 23.56
C LEU A 15 -2.36 -6.49 22.34
N THR A 16 -2.92 -5.34 21.95
CA THR A 16 -2.40 -4.53 20.83
C THR A 16 -1.06 -3.89 21.14
N VAL A 17 -0.83 -3.46 22.39
CA VAL A 17 0.47 -2.96 22.82
C VAL A 17 1.51 -4.09 22.84
N ILE A 18 1.13 -5.28 23.34
CA ILE A 18 1.99 -6.46 23.32
C ILE A 18 2.27 -6.91 21.89
N LEU A 19 1.26 -6.99 21.03
CA LEU A 19 1.43 -7.30 19.61
C LEU A 19 2.32 -6.27 18.93
N GLY A 20 2.17 -4.97 19.24
CA GLY A 20 3.04 -3.92 18.72
C GLY A 20 4.50 -4.05 19.16
N ARG A 21 4.75 -4.45 20.40
CA ARG A 21 6.11 -4.74 20.88
C ARG A 21 6.66 -6.03 20.26
N LEU A 22 5.86 -7.07 20.18
CA LEU A 22 6.25 -8.32 19.51
C LEU A 22 6.53 -8.11 18.03
N THR A 23 5.75 -7.29 17.32
CA THR A 23 6.02 -6.99 15.91
C THR A 23 7.35 -6.25 15.74
N ILE A 24 7.69 -5.34 16.64
CA ILE A 24 9.00 -4.64 16.61
C ILE A 24 10.13 -5.63 16.90
N ILE A 25 9.98 -6.52 17.89
CA ILE A 25 11.00 -7.52 18.23
C ILE A 25 11.17 -8.53 17.10
N VAL A 26 10.07 -9.03 16.54
CA VAL A 26 10.09 -9.96 15.40
C VAL A 26 10.67 -9.27 14.18
N SER A 27 10.37 -7.99 13.94
CA SER A 27 10.95 -7.22 12.85
C SER A 27 12.45 -7.05 12.98
N LEU A 28 12.94 -6.77 14.19
CA LEU A 28 14.37 -6.66 14.47
C LEU A 28 15.08 -8.02 14.35
N ARG A 29 14.46 -9.10 14.82
CA ARG A 29 15.00 -10.46 14.68
C ARG A 29 15.02 -10.92 13.22
N LEU A 30 13.94 -10.67 12.47
CA LEU A 30 13.89 -10.93 11.03
C LEU A 30 14.93 -10.09 10.27
N TRP A 31 15.16 -8.86 10.70
CA TRP A 31 16.20 -7.99 10.16
C TRP A 31 17.61 -8.56 10.39
N GLN A 32 17.91 -9.01 11.60
CA GLN A 32 19.19 -9.66 11.91
C GLN A 32 19.37 -10.99 11.15
N ALA A 33 18.27 -11.70 10.91
CA ALA A 33 18.23 -12.92 10.13
C ALA A 33 18.28 -12.69 8.60
N LEU A 34 18.17 -11.45 8.11
CA LEU A 34 18.30 -11.06 6.70
C LEU A 34 19.77 -10.95 6.21
N SER A 35 20.75 -11.48 6.97
CA SER A 35 22.10 -11.69 6.43
C SER A 35 22.00 -12.53 5.14
N PRO A 36 22.90 -12.33 4.13
CA PRO A 36 22.74 -12.82 2.75
C PRO A 36 22.68 -14.34 2.55
N ARG A 37 22.63 -15.11 3.64
CA ARG A 37 22.60 -16.59 3.65
C ARG A 37 21.25 -17.22 4.00
N ILE A 38 20.13 -16.45 4.08
CA ILE A 38 18.83 -17.07 4.28
C ILE A 38 18.33 -17.65 2.96
N THR A 39 18.88 -18.80 2.67
CA THR A 39 18.26 -19.81 1.87
C THR A 39 17.04 -20.37 2.61
N LEU A 40 15.83 -20.10 2.06
CA LEU A 40 14.76 -21.05 2.00
C LEU A 40 14.60 -22.01 3.21
N ILE A 41 13.95 -21.57 4.28
CA ILE A 41 13.31 -22.51 5.18
C ILE A 41 12.09 -23.06 4.39
N SER A 42 12.33 -24.10 3.63
CA SER A 42 11.28 -24.89 3.00
C SER A 42 10.72 -25.85 4.07
N LEU A 43 9.59 -25.48 4.67
CA LEU A 43 8.77 -26.47 5.35
C LEU A 43 8.15 -27.37 4.27
N GLU A 44 8.12 -28.67 4.50
CA GLU A 44 7.51 -29.70 3.61
C GLU A 44 6.04 -29.39 3.25
N ILE A 45 5.40 -28.50 3.97
CA ILE A 45 4.00 -28.06 3.84
C ILE A 45 3.80 -27.03 2.68
N GLY A 46 4.77 -26.77 1.80
CA GLY A 46 4.61 -25.81 0.69
C GLY A 46 4.62 -24.34 1.13
N LEU A 47 5.13 -24.04 2.34
CA LEU A 47 5.35 -22.71 2.86
C LEU A 47 6.84 -22.36 2.75
N GLY A 48 7.17 -21.14 2.40
CA GLY A 48 8.54 -20.67 2.36
C GLY A 48 8.63 -19.16 2.23
N TYR A 49 9.72 -18.60 2.71
CA TYR A 49 9.94 -17.17 2.66
C TYR A 49 11.09 -16.82 1.70
N SER A 50 10.86 -15.84 0.84
CA SER A 50 11.90 -15.15 0.05
C SER A 50 12.28 -13.84 0.76
N GLN A 51 13.38 -13.22 0.37
CA GLN A 51 13.76 -11.91 0.90
C GLN A 51 12.64 -10.88 0.74
N TYR A 52 11.98 -10.87 -0.42
CA TYR A 52 10.83 -9.97 -0.69
C TYR A 52 9.64 -10.27 0.21
N SER A 53 9.31 -11.54 0.45
CA SER A 53 8.17 -11.93 1.28
C SER A 53 8.37 -11.57 2.74
N VAL A 54 9.58 -11.72 3.29
CA VAL A 54 9.90 -11.34 4.67
C VAL A 54 9.69 -9.83 4.88
N LEU A 55 10.20 -8.98 3.97
CA LEU A 55 10.02 -7.53 4.05
C LEU A 55 8.53 -7.12 3.95
N LEU A 56 7.74 -7.83 3.13
CA LEU A 56 6.31 -7.59 3.01
C LEU A 56 5.53 -8.06 4.24
N VAL A 57 5.89 -9.18 4.85
CA VAL A 57 5.30 -9.61 6.13
C VAL A 57 5.57 -8.59 7.22
N LEU A 58 6.79 -8.07 7.31
CA LEU A 58 7.14 -6.99 8.22
C LEU A 58 6.29 -5.73 7.99
N LEU A 59 6.09 -5.35 6.73
CA LEU A 59 5.21 -4.24 6.35
C LEU A 59 3.76 -4.50 6.79
N VAL A 60 3.23 -5.73 6.63
CA VAL A 60 1.90 -6.11 7.10
C VAL A 60 1.77 -5.93 8.61
N LEU A 61 2.73 -6.44 9.39
CA LEU A 61 2.71 -6.37 10.84
C LEU A 61 2.70 -4.93 11.36
N ILE A 62 3.56 -4.07 10.81
CA ILE A 62 3.64 -2.65 11.19
C ILE A 62 2.34 -1.91 10.85
N ASN A 63 1.81 -2.12 9.65
CA ASN A 63 0.59 -1.44 9.24
C ASN A 63 -0.66 -1.99 9.95
N SER A 64 -0.72 -3.28 10.28
CA SER A 64 -1.79 -3.83 11.10
C SER A 64 -1.82 -3.18 12.48
N HIS A 65 -0.65 -3.01 13.10
CA HIS A 65 -0.54 -2.28 14.37
C HIS A 65 -1.06 -0.84 14.24
N SER A 66 -0.67 -0.12 13.18
CA SER A 66 -1.18 1.24 12.91
C SER A 66 -2.70 1.27 12.71
N CYS A 67 -3.29 0.26 12.07
CA CYS A 67 -4.75 0.13 11.94
C CYS A 67 -5.44 -0.08 13.28
N PHE A 68 -4.89 -0.93 14.15
CA PHE A 68 -5.45 -1.15 15.49
C PHE A 68 -5.39 0.12 16.33
N LEU A 69 -4.25 0.84 16.35
CA LEU A 69 -4.15 2.13 17.03
C LEU A 69 -5.16 3.16 16.49
N CYS A 70 -5.39 3.18 15.19
CA CYS A 70 -6.40 4.03 14.57
C CYS A 70 -7.83 3.65 15.04
N MET A 71 -8.15 2.36 15.18
CA MET A 71 -9.46 1.91 15.67
C MET A 71 -9.69 2.35 17.12
N PHE A 72 -8.70 2.19 18.00
CA PHE A 72 -8.80 2.63 19.39
C PHE A 72 -8.92 4.15 19.52
N SER A 73 -8.32 4.92 18.59
CA SER A 73 -8.45 6.38 18.57
C SER A 73 -9.85 6.87 18.15
N ILE A 74 -10.65 6.02 17.48
CA ILE A 74 -12.01 6.38 17.02
C ILE A 74 -13.06 6.27 18.16
N GLY A 75 -12.72 5.59 19.23
CA GLY A 75 -13.63 5.29 20.35
C GLY A 75 -13.56 3.79 20.69
N GLN A 76 -14.59 3.27 21.33
CA GLN A 76 -14.60 1.84 21.65
C GLN A 76 -14.50 0.98 20.40
N PRO A 77 -13.49 0.12 20.28
CA PRO A 77 -13.33 -0.74 19.12
C PRO A 77 -14.47 -1.77 19.08
N ARG A 78 -15.19 -1.79 17.97
CA ARG A 78 -16.23 -2.78 17.77
C ARG A 78 -15.59 -4.15 17.56
N PRO A 79 -15.86 -5.19 18.37
CA PRO A 79 -15.14 -6.46 18.33
C PRO A 79 -15.22 -7.15 16.95
N ARG A 80 -16.36 -7.02 16.27
CA ARG A 80 -16.54 -7.55 14.90
C ARG A 80 -15.58 -6.91 13.89
N LEU A 81 -15.28 -5.63 14.03
CA LEU A 81 -14.32 -4.93 13.15
C LEU A 81 -12.90 -5.42 13.42
N VAL A 82 -12.51 -5.51 14.69
CA VAL A 82 -11.19 -6.01 15.11
C VAL A 82 -10.96 -7.43 14.60
N LEU A 83 -11.94 -8.32 14.75
CA LEU A 83 -11.85 -9.71 14.28
C LEU A 83 -11.63 -9.78 12.76
N ARG A 84 -12.36 -8.97 11.97
CA ARG A 84 -12.17 -8.93 10.52
C ARG A 84 -10.79 -8.43 10.10
N PHE A 85 -10.25 -7.44 10.83
CA PHE A 85 -8.88 -6.98 10.58
C PHE A 85 -7.82 -8.00 10.99
N LEU A 86 -8.00 -8.72 12.10
CA LEU A 86 -7.12 -9.83 12.49
C LEU A 86 -7.12 -10.92 11.42
N PHE A 87 -8.29 -11.33 10.95
CA PHE A 87 -8.42 -12.33 9.89
C PHE A 87 -7.74 -11.85 8.59
N LEU A 88 -7.92 -10.58 8.22
CA LEU A 88 -7.30 -9.99 7.05
C LEU A 88 -5.77 -9.95 7.17
N THR A 89 -5.22 -9.66 8.35
CA THR A 89 -3.77 -9.66 8.59
C THR A 89 -3.19 -11.08 8.48
N LEU A 90 -3.85 -12.08 9.07
CA LEU A 90 -3.44 -13.47 8.98
C LEU A 90 -3.43 -13.98 7.53
N LEU A 91 -4.49 -13.70 6.77
CA LEU A 91 -4.56 -14.04 5.35
C LEU A 91 -3.45 -13.34 4.52
N SER A 92 -3.10 -12.10 4.88
CA SER A 92 -2.04 -11.38 4.19
C SER A 92 -0.65 -11.95 4.48
N ILE A 93 -0.39 -12.39 5.70
CA ILE A 93 0.85 -13.08 6.07
C ILE A 93 0.91 -14.45 5.35
N GLY A 94 -0.19 -15.20 5.37
CA GLY A 94 -0.28 -16.49 4.69
C GLY A 94 -0.03 -16.38 3.16
N PHE A 95 -0.51 -15.32 2.52
CA PHE A 95 -0.26 -15.07 1.11
C PHE A 95 1.24 -14.96 0.77
N PHE A 96 2.02 -14.28 1.61
CA PHE A 96 3.45 -14.11 1.40
C PHE A 96 4.28 -15.37 1.76
N ALA A 97 3.68 -16.29 2.50
CA ALA A 97 4.33 -17.54 2.91
C ALA A 97 4.09 -18.71 1.94
N VAL A 98 2.98 -18.69 1.21
CA VAL A 98 2.58 -19.80 0.32
C VAL A 98 3.41 -19.83 -0.96
N ARG A 99 3.87 -21.06 -1.34
CA ARG A 99 4.63 -21.31 -2.57
C ARG A 99 3.84 -22.06 -3.64
N SER A 100 2.72 -22.68 -3.29
CA SER A 100 1.86 -23.34 -4.27
C SER A 100 1.04 -22.30 -5.04
N GLY A 101 0.94 -22.46 -6.36
CA GLY A 101 0.17 -21.55 -7.21
C GLY A 101 -1.32 -21.51 -6.83
N LEU A 102 -1.94 -22.68 -6.60
CA LEU A 102 -3.33 -22.79 -6.19
C LEU A 102 -3.57 -22.18 -4.80
N GLY A 103 -2.68 -22.45 -3.83
CA GLY A 103 -2.77 -21.88 -2.49
C GLY A 103 -2.68 -20.35 -2.52
N LEU A 104 -1.79 -19.80 -3.34
CA LEU A 104 -1.66 -18.37 -3.58
C LEU A 104 -2.96 -17.79 -4.12
N TYR A 105 -3.58 -18.43 -5.13
CA TYR A 105 -4.85 -17.98 -5.69
C TYR A 105 -5.98 -18.01 -4.66
N ILE A 106 -6.12 -19.10 -3.90
CA ILE A 106 -7.18 -19.26 -2.90
C ILE A 106 -7.08 -18.16 -1.83
N ILE A 107 -5.90 -17.94 -1.25
CA ILE A 107 -5.71 -16.89 -0.24
C ILE A 107 -5.93 -15.49 -0.85
N PHE A 108 -5.54 -15.32 -2.11
CA PHE A 108 -5.73 -14.07 -2.84
C PHE A 108 -7.20 -13.69 -3.00
N GLU A 109 -8.10 -14.66 -3.19
CA GLU A 109 -9.53 -14.43 -3.31
C GLU A 109 -10.24 -14.36 -1.95
N ILE A 110 -9.96 -15.27 -1.01
CA ILE A 110 -10.64 -15.32 0.28
C ILE A 110 -10.54 -13.99 1.03
N ARG A 111 -9.42 -13.29 0.95
CA ARG A 111 -9.25 -12.02 1.66
C ARG A 111 -10.11 -10.88 1.10
N LEU A 112 -10.69 -11.00 -0.11
CA LEU A 112 -11.66 -10.02 -0.61
C LEU A 112 -12.91 -9.96 0.27
N ILE A 113 -13.28 -11.08 0.87
CA ILE A 113 -14.47 -11.19 1.73
C ILE A 113 -14.39 -10.25 2.94
N PRO A 114 -13.32 -10.29 3.79
CA PRO A 114 -13.24 -9.39 4.93
C PRO A 114 -13.14 -7.91 4.52
N ILE A 115 -12.48 -7.59 3.41
CA ILE A 115 -12.41 -6.22 2.89
C ILE A 115 -13.80 -5.71 2.48
N PHE A 116 -14.53 -6.51 1.71
CA PHE A 116 -15.89 -6.21 1.28
C PHE A 116 -16.80 -5.96 2.50
N LEU A 117 -16.73 -6.83 3.50
CA LEU A 117 -17.49 -6.70 4.74
C LEU A 117 -17.08 -5.49 5.58
N ILE A 118 -15.80 -5.07 5.56
CA ILE A 118 -15.33 -3.86 6.23
C ILE A 118 -15.87 -2.62 5.53
N LEU A 119 -15.86 -2.58 4.20
CA LEU A 119 -16.36 -1.46 3.42
C LEU A 119 -17.87 -1.25 3.61
N ILE A 120 -18.67 -2.31 3.48
CA ILE A 120 -20.13 -2.22 3.62
C ILE A 120 -20.51 -1.89 5.06
N GLY A 121 -19.88 -2.54 6.04
CA GLY A 121 -20.28 -2.42 7.43
C GLY A 121 -19.88 -1.10 8.09
N TRP A 122 -18.76 -0.49 7.70
CA TRP A 122 -18.15 0.66 8.39
C TRP A 122 -17.77 1.82 7.46
N GLY A 123 -18.12 1.78 6.18
CA GLY A 123 -17.95 2.92 5.28
C GLY A 123 -18.84 4.10 5.69
N TYR A 124 -18.37 5.33 5.42
CA TYR A 124 -19.01 6.54 5.93
C TYR A 124 -20.26 6.99 5.15
N GLN A 125 -20.30 6.73 3.84
CA GLN A 125 -21.35 7.24 2.95
C GLN A 125 -22.19 6.11 2.33
N PRO A 126 -23.42 6.36 1.87
CA PRO A 126 -24.24 5.35 1.21
C PRO A 126 -23.59 4.79 -0.07
N GLU A 127 -22.70 5.55 -0.70
CA GLU A 127 -21.90 5.13 -1.86
C GLU A 127 -20.92 3.97 -1.58
N ARG A 128 -20.72 3.63 -0.30
CA ARG A 128 -19.89 2.49 0.14
C ARG A 128 -20.29 1.17 -0.54
N VAL A 129 -21.59 0.97 -0.81
CA VAL A 129 -22.07 -0.25 -1.48
C VAL A 129 -21.59 -0.29 -2.94
N ARG A 130 -21.62 0.85 -3.65
CA ARG A 130 -21.11 0.93 -5.03
C ARG A 130 -19.59 0.74 -5.07
N ALA A 131 -18.88 1.29 -4.10
CA ALA A 131 -17.41 1.14 -3.98
C ALA A 131 -17.00 -0.31 -3.68
N SER A 132 -17.72 -0.98 -2.76
CA SER A 132 -17.46 -2.38 -2.41
C SER A 132 -17.78 -3.34 -3.57
N LYS A 133 -18.88 -3.12 -4.28
CA LYS A 133 -19.19 -3.87 -5.52
C LYS A 133 -18.12 -3.66 -6.58
N ALA A 134 -17.63 -2.44 -6.77
CA ALA A 134 -16.59 -2.15 -7.74
C ALA A 134 -15.29 -2.93 -7.40
N ILE A 135 -14.81 -2.90 -6.16
CA ILE A 135 -13.63 -3.69 -5.76
C ILE A 135 -13.85 -5.17 -6.08
N PHE A 136 -14.99 -5.73 -5.67
CA PHE A 136 -15.28 -7.14 -5.83
C PHE A 136 -15.30 -7.54 -7.32
N ILE A 137 -16.06 -6.81 -8.14
CA ILE A 137 -16.17 -7.11 -9.58
C ILE A 137 -14.80 -7.00 -10.26
N TYR A 138 -14.09 -5.86 -10.12
CA TYR A 138 -12.81 -5.67 -10.79
C TYR A 138 -11.75 -6.69 -10.36
N THR A 139 -11.75 -7.08 -9.09
CA THR A 139 -10.72 -8.00 -8.59
C THR A 139 -11.02 -9.45 -8.93
N VAL A 140 -12.27 -9.91 -8.87
CA VAL A 140 -12.66 -11.27 -9.23
C VAL A 140 -12.52 -11.48 -10.74
N TRP A 141 -13.05 -10.57 -11.58
CA TRP A 141 -12.89 -10.67 -13.03
C TRP A 141 -11.42 -10.66 -13.46
N GLY A 142 -10.60 -9.83 -12.79
CA GLY A 142 -9.17 -9.77 -13.09
C GLY A 142 -8.40 -11.04 -12.69
N SER A 143 -8.88 -11.80 -11.70
CA SER A 143 -8.18 -12.98 -11.18
C SER A 143 -8.62 -14.30 -11.81
N LEU A 144 -9.78 -14.40 -12.43
CA LEU A 144 -10.21 -15.63 -13.12
C LEU A 144 -9.21 -16.12 -14.18
N PRO A 145 -8.64 -15.26 -15.04
CA PRO A 145 -7.62 -15.68 -15.97
C PRO A 145 -6.36 -16.26 -15.28
N LEU A 146 -6.01 -15.77 -14.10
CA LEU A 146 -4.90 -16.28 -13.29
C LEU A 146 -5.16 -17.73 -12.86
N LEU A 147 -6.39 -18.08 -12.47
CA LEU A 147 -6.76 -19.46 -12.12
C LEU A 147 -6.53 -20.39 -13.30
N VAL A 148 -7.01 -19.98 -14.47
CA VAL A 148 -6.84 -20.78 -15.72
C VAL A 148 -5.34 -21.02 -15.97
N ALA A 149 -4.51 -19.98 -15.89
CA ALA A 149 -3.07 -20.11 -16.10
C ALA A 149 -2.40 -21.04 -15.07
N ILE A 150 -2.80 -20.98 -13.79
CA ILE A 150 -2.27 -21.85 -12.73
C ILE A 150 -2.67 -23.32 -12.97
N VAL A 151 -3.93 -23.57 -13.37
CA VAL A 151 -4.40 -24.93 -13.67
C VAL A 151 -3.65 -25.52 -14.88
N PHE A 152 -3.44 -24.75 -15.94
CA PHE A 152 -2.60 -25.18 -17.07
C PHE A 152 -1.16 -25.51 -16.63
N GLN A 153 -0.59 -24.68 -15.77
CA GLN A 153 0.77 -24.87 -15.26
C GLN A 153 0.89 -26.11 -14.36
N SER A 154 -0.13 -26.39 -13.54
CA SER A 154 -0.16 -27.59 -12.70
C SER A 154 -0.23 -28.89 -13.52
N ARG A 155 -0.97 -28.89 -14.64
CA ARG A 155 -1.04 -30.03 -15.57
C ARG A 155 0.30 -30.34 -16.24
N SER A 156 1.17 -29.35 -16.40
CA SER A 156 2.54 -29.57 -16.94
C SER A 156 3.54 -30.12 -15.91
N GLY A 157 3.07 -30.59 -14.75
CA GLY A 157 3.88 -31.16 -13.68
C GLY A 157 4.65 -30.18 -12.84
N VAL A 158 4.31 -28.87 -12.91
CA VAL A 158 4.94 -27.79 -12.16
C VAL A 158 3.98 -27.32 -11.08
N SER A 159 4.08 -27.93 -9.90
CA SER A 159 3.22 -27.58 -8.76
C SER A 159 3.75 -26.38 -7.95
N SER A 160 5.05 -26.10 -8.01
CA SER A 160 5.68 -24.99 -7.27
C SER A 160 6.04 -23.83 -8.19
N LEU A 161 5.84 -22.59 -7.71
CA LEU A 161 6.15 -21.36 -8.43
C LEU A 161 7.65 -21.23 -8.77
N ASP A 162 8.52 -21.80 -7.94
CA ASP A 162 9.97 -21.77 -8.15
C ASP A 162 10.39 -22.63 -9.37
N ARG A 163 9.73 -23.76 -9.62
CA ARG A 163 9.99 -24.63 -10.78
C ARG A 163 9.37 -24.07 -12.06
N ALA A 164 8.34 -23.25 -11.94
CA ALA A 164 7.71 -22.61 -13.08
C ALA A 164 8.67 -21.66 -13.80
N SER A 165 9.56 -20.99 -13.07
CA SER A 165 10.53 -20.05 -13.62
C SER A 165 11.62 -20.72 -14.46
N SER A 166 11.90 -22.02 -14.26
CA SER A 166 12.96 -22.75 -14.95
C SER A 166 12.54 -23.32 -16.31
N ARG A 167 11.23 -23.48 -16.57
CA ARG A 167 10.74 -23.94 -17.87
C ARG A 167 10.34 -22.77 -18.76
N ARG A 168 10.97 -22.64 -19.92
CA ARG A 168 10.59 -21.65 -20.94
C ARG A 168 9.14 -21.88 -21.33
N ALA A 169 8.26 -20.93 -21.06
CA ALA A 169 6.86 -21.02 -21.42
C ALA A 169 6.73 -21.11 -22.97
N THR A 170 6.22 -22.20 -23.44
CA THR A 170 6.08 -22.51 -24.87
C THR A 170 5.00 -21.69 -25.56
N LEU A 171 4.10 -21.04 -24.80
CA LEU A 171 3.03 -20.17 -25.31
C LEU A 171 3.12 -18.77 -24.70
N THR A 172 3.52 -17.79 -25.49
CA THR A 172 3.69 -16.40 -25.11
C THR A 172 2.41 -15.74 -24.58
N ILE A 173 1.25 -16.16 -25.07
CA ILE A 173 -0.05 -15.63 -24.65
C ILE A 173 -0.39 -16.10 -23.22
N ILE A 174 -0.22 -17.39 -22.90
CA ILE A 174 -0.52 -17.95 -21.58
C ILE A 174 0.39 -17.34 -20.51
N SER A 175 1.63 -17.00 -20.84
CA SER A 175 2.56 -16.37 -19.90
C SER A 175 2.22 -14.92 -19.55
N MET A 176 1.46 -14.22 -20.41
CA MET A 176 1.02 -12.85 -20.15
C MET A 176 -0.23 -12.78 -19.26
N VAL A 177 -1.06 -13.82 -19.25
CA VAL A 177 -2.33 -13.86 -18.51
C VAL A 177 -2.16 -13.63 -17.00
N PRO A 178 -1.21 -14.28 -16.29
CA PRO A 178 -0.97 -13.99 -14.87
C PRO A 178 -0.56 -12.54 -14.61
N LEU A 179 0.25 -11.96 -15.49
CA LEU A 179 0.67 -10.57 -15.36
C LEU A 179 -0.53 -9.63 -15.44
N LEU A 180 -1.43 -9.82 -16.40
CA LEU A 180 -2.63 -9.00 -16.53
C LEU A 180 -3.52 -9.08 -15.29
N ALA A 181 -3.68 -10.26 -14.70
CA ALA A 181 -4.45 -10.45 -13.47
C ALA A 181 -3.90 -9.61 -12.29
N PHE A 182 -2.59 -9.59 -12.11
CA PHE A 182 -1.95 -8.77 -11.08
C PHE A 182 -1.99 -7.28 -11.43
N LEU A 183 -1.91 -6.91 -12.71
CA LEU A 183 -2.01 -5.53 -13.18
C LEU A 183 -3.40 -4.91 -13.00
N VAL A 184 -4.45 -5.71 -12.91
CA VAL A 184 -5.79 -5.25 -12.52
C VAL A 184 -5.82 -4.88 -11.03
N LYS A 185 -5.17 -5.65 -10.17
CA LYS A 185 -5.06 -5.35 -8.72
C LYS A 185 -4.07 -4.23 -8.42
N ILE A 186 -2.99 -4.13 -9.20
CA ILE A 186 -2.14 -2.95 -9.24
C ILE A 186 -2.75 -2.01 -10.27
N PRO A 187 -3.39 -0.93 -9.88
CA PRO A 187 -4.27 -0.17 -10.77
C PRO A 187 -3.53 0.44 -11.96
N LEU A 188 -3.42 -0.35 -13.06
CA LEU A 188 -2.89 0.15 -14.31
C LEU A 188 -3.84 1.19 -14.93
N PHE A 189 -3.38 1.98 -15.89
CA PHE A 189 -4.22 2.97 -16.58
C PHE A 189 -5.42 2.25 -17.24
N SER A 190 -6.59 2.85 -17.19
CA SER A 190 -7.94 2.36 -17.50
C SER A 190 -8.62 1.54 -16.40
N VAL A 191 -7.94 0.66 -15.68
CA VAL A 191 -8.53 -0.24 -14.66
C VAL A 191 -8.43 0.31 -13.23
N HIS A 192 -7.92 1.54 -13.04
CA HIS A 192 -7.64 2.13 -11.72
C HIS A 192 -8.84 2.77 -11.01
N ILE A 193 -9.99 2.90 -11.68
CA ILE A 193 -11.14 3.70 -11.20
C ILE A 193 -11.71 3.18 -9.88
N TRP A 194 -11.60 1.88 -9.63
CA TRP A 194 -12.08 1.25 -8.41
C TRP A 194 -11.30 1.71 -7.17
N LEU A 195 -10.00 1.97 -7.29
CA LEU A 195 -9.14 2.24 -6.15
C LEU A 195 -9.44 3.58 -5.46
N PRO A 196 -9.54 4.74 -6.15
CA PRO A 196 -9.93 5.98 -5.49
C PRO A 196 -11.33 5.91 -4.87
N LYS A 197 -12.30 5.23 -5.52
CA LYS A 197 -13.66 5.02 -4.97
C LYS A 197 -13.60 4.23 -3.67
N ALA A 198 -12.83 3.15 -3.67
CA ALA A 198 -12.64 2.32 -2.50
C ALA A 198 -12.01 3.06 -1.32
N HIS A 199 -10.95 3.83 -1.58
CA HIS A 199 -10.27 4.58 -0.53
C HIS A 199 -11.11 5.71 0.06
N VAL A 200 -11.89 6.41 -0.76
CA VAL A 200 -12.74 7.51 -0.29
C VAL A 200 -13.80 6.99 0.67
N GLU A 201 -14.43 5.85 0.34
CA GLU A 201 -15.55 5.30 1.11
C GLU A 201 -15.11 4.37 2.26
N ALA A 202 -13.88 3.84 2.24
CA ALA A 202 -13.37 2.98 3.30
C ALA A 202 -13.27 3.72 4.64
N PRO A 203 -13.52 3.05 5.78
CA PRO A 203 -13.15 3.59 7.08
C PRO A 203 -11.64 3.84 7.14
N ALA A 204 -11.19 4.73 8.03
CA ALA A 204 -9.78 5.12 8.10
C ALA A 204 -8.82 3.93 8.21
N PRO A 205 -8.99 2.96 9.15
CA PRO A 205 -8.12 1.78 9.19
C PRO A 205 -8.22 0.93 7.92
N GLY A 206 -9.42 0.86 7.29
CA GLY A 206 -9.59 0.18 6.00
C GLY A 206 -8.77 0.81 4.88
N SER A 207 -8.75 2.14 4.76
CA SER A 207 -7.95 2.83 3.76
C SER A 207 -6.44 2.71 4.00
N ILE A 208 -6.00 2.71 5.28
CA ILE A 208 -4.59 2.46 5.64
C ILE A 208 -4.17 1.06 5.19
N PHE A 209 -4.92 0.03 5.54
CA PHE A 209 -4.59 -1.36 5.20
C PHE A 209 -4.63 -1.62 3.69
N LEU A 210 -5.63 -1.07 3.00
CA LEU A 210 -5.80 -1.21 1.56
C LEU A 210 -4.60 -0.61 0.80
N ALA A 211 -4.14 0.60 1.19
CA ALA A 211 -2.99 1.25 0.58
C ALA A 211 -1.66 0.57 0.93
N ALA A 212 -1.49 0.17 2.19
CA ALA A 212 -0.23 -0.35 2.68
C ALA A 212 0.01 -1.80 2.26
N VAL A 213 -1.01 -2.65 2.30
CA VAL A 213 -0.85 -4.11 2.16
C VAL A 213 -1.43 -4.62 0.84
N LEU A 214 -2.70 -4.32 0.56
CA LEU A 214 -3.41 -4.98 -0.54
C LEU A 214 -2.81 -4.74 -1.93
N LEU A 215 -2.34 -3.54 -2.18
CA LEU A 215 -1.67 -3.20 -3.44
C LEU A 215 -0.35 -3.94 -3.61
N LYS A 216 0.37 -4.23 -2.52
CA LYS A 216 1.66 -4.95 -2.56
C LYS A 216 1.53 -6.43 -2.87
N LEU A 217 0.37 -7.01 -2.63
CA LEU A 217 0.10 -8.40 -3.01
C LEU A 217 0.09 -8.58 -4.53
N GLY A 218 -0.45 -7.58 -5.25
CA GLY A 218 -0.32 -7.55 -6.71
C GLY A 218 1.14 -7.41 -7.14
N GLY A 219 1.94 -6.53 -6.47
CA GLY A 219 3.36 -6.37 -6.76
C GLY A 219 4.18 -7.62 -6.50
N TYR A 220 3.92 -8.31 -5.40
CA TYR A 220 4.56 -9.59 -5.10
C TYR A 220 4.19 -10.67 -6.15
N GLY A 221 2.92 -10.73 -6.56
CA GLY A 221 2.49 -11.59 -7.65
C GLY A 221 3.21 -11.27 -8.97
N LEU A 222 3.41 -9.99 -9.29
CA LEU A 222 4.21 -9.62 -10.48
C LEU A 222 5.65 -10.11 -10.37
N ILE A 223 6.28 -10.05 -9.21
CA ILE A 223 7.65 -10.56 -9.01
C ILE A 223 7.70 -12.07 -9.28
N LEU A 224 6.76 -12.83 -8.70
CA LEU A 224 6.71 -14.29 -8.86
C LEU A 224 6.49 -14.72 -10.31
N PHE A 225 5.65 -13.99 -11.05
CA PHE A 225 5.27 -14.34 -12.41
C PHE A 225 6.02 -13.57 -13.51
N SER A 226 6.87 -12.60 -13.15
CA SER A 226 7.64 -11.80 -14.12
C SER A 226 8.62 -12.64 -14.94
N SER A 227 9.18 -13.69 -14.35
CA SER A 227 10.10 -14.63 -15.01
C SER A 227 9.43 -15.47 -16.09
N LEU A 228 8.12 -15.64 -16.04
CA LEU A 228 7.35 -16.44 -17.01
C LEU A 228 7.07 -15.69 -18.32
N SER A 229 7.08 -14.36 -18.30
CA SER A 229 6.75 -13.57 -19.47
C SER A 229 7.94 -13.44 -20.43
N SER A 230 7.88 -14.13 -21.56
CA SER A 230 8.93 -14.13 -22.60
C SER A 230 8.77 -13.00 -23.64
N SER A 231 7.58 -12.43 -23.85
CA SER A 231 7.35 -11.44 -24.90
C SER A 231 7.87 -10.06 -24.53
N ALA A 232 8.95 -9.61 -25.17
CA ALA A 232 9.50 -8.27 -25.00
C ALA A 232 8.52 -7.19 -25.48
N PHE A 233 7.81 -7.44 -26.57
CA PHE A 233 6.84 -6.50 -27.14
C PHE A 233 5.66 -6.21 -26.18
N GLY A 234 5.02 -7.24 -25.63
CA GLY A 234 3.90 -7.05 -24.70
C GLY A 234 4.33 -6.30 -23.44
N ARG A 235 5.52 -6.59 -22.90
CA ARG A 235 6.09 -5.84 -21.77
C ARG A 235 6.35 -4.38 -22.12
N GLY A 236 6.85 -4.07 -23.32
CA GLY A 236 7.09 -2.71 -23.79
C GLY A 236 5.81 -1.86 -23.83
N ILE A 237 4.70 -2.44 -24.29
CA ILE A 237 3.38 -1.79 -24.29
C ILE A 237 2.92 -1.50 -22.85
N LEU A 238 3.00 -2.47 -21.96
CA LEU A 238 2.60 -2.29 -20.55
C LEU A 238 3.44 -1.24 -19.82
N VAL A 239 4.73 -1.20 -20.11
CA VAL A 239 5.63 -0.17 -19.57
C VAL A 239 5.21 1.22 -20.06
N SER A 240 4.95 1.40 -21.36
CA SER A 240 4.54 2.69 -21.90
C SER A 240 3.19 3.17 -21.37
N ILE A 241 2.23 2.27 -21.17
CA ILE A 241 0.95 2.56 -20.50
C ILE A 241 1.18 2.99 -19.04
N GLY A 242 2.07 2.32 -18.32
CA GLY A 242 2.44 2.67 -16.94
C GLY A 242 3.03 4.07 -16.83
N VAL A 243 3.98 4.40 -17.72
CA VAL A 243 4.66 5.70 -17.76
C VAL A 243 3.70 6.83 -18.11
N TRP A 244 2.92 6.69 -19.19
CA TRP A 244 1.90 7.67 -19.58
C TRP A 244 0.84 7.85 -18.49
N GLY A 245 0.37 6.73 -17.94
CA GLY A 245 -0.60 6.76 -16.87
C GLY A 245 -0.13 7.52 -15.63
N SER A 246 1.18 7.54 -15.32
CA SER A 246 1.72 8.29 -14.19
C SER A 246 1.59 9.81 -14.40
N VAL A 247 1.80 10.30 -15.62
CA VAL A 247 1.64 11.73 -15.98
C VAL A 247 0.18 12.15 -15.87
N VAL A 248 -0.73 11.39 -16.50
CA VAL A 248 -2.17 11.68 -16.47
C VAL A 248 -2.72 11.73 -15.05
N ILE A 249 -2.27 10.81 -14.19
CA ILE A 249 -2.69 10.82 -12.78
C ILE A 249 -2.15 12.02 -12.03
N ALA A 250 -0.93 12.44 -12.28
CA ALA A 250 -0.36 13.62 -11.63
C ALA A 250 -1.17 14.89 -11.96
N VAL A 251 -1.63 15.03 -13.20
CA VAL A 251 -2.55 16.11 -13.61
C VAL A 251 -3.91 16.00 -12.88
N ARG A 252 -4.49 14.79 -12.77
CA ARG A 252 -5.74 14.58 -12.04
C ARG A 252 -5.62 14.85 -10.53
N CYS A 253 -4.43 14.63 -9.95
CA CYS A 253 -4.15 14.97 -8.56
C CYS A 253 -4.27 16.47 -8.30
N SER A 254 -3.73 17.32 -9.19
CA SER A 254 -3.81 18.78 -9.03
C SER A 254 -5.23 19.34 -9.11
N GLN A 255 -6.13 18.64 -9.79
CA GLN A 255 -7.55 19.01 -9.95
C GLN A 255 -8.43 18.52 -8.79
N SER A 256 -7.93 17.61 -7.95
CA SER A 256 -8.76 17.00 -6.89
C SER A 256 -8.93 17.94 -5.69
N LEU A 257 -10.18 18.09 -5.23
CA LEU A 257 -10.55 18.93 -4.08
C LEU A 257 -10.64 18.13 -2.76
N ASP A 258 -10.74 16.82 -2.85
CA ASP A 258 -10.85 15.93 -1.69
C ASP A 258 -9.47 15.38 -1.31
N VAL A 259 -9.02 15.63 -0.05
CA VAL A 259 -7.72 15.16 0.48
C VAL A 259 -7.57 13.64 0.33
N LYS A 260 -8.59 12.88 0.69
CA LYS A 260 -8.54 11.42 0.67
C LYS A 260 -8.45 10.87 -0.76
N ARG A 261 -9.20 11.48 -1.68
CA ARG A 261 -9.15 11.16 -3.12
C ARG A 261 -7.78 11.48 -3.72
N LEU A 262 -7.21 12.62 -3.34
CA LEU A 262 -5.90 13.04 -3.82
C LEU A 262 -4.80 12.08 -3.38
N ILE A 263 -4.78 11.69 -2.08
CA ILE A 263 -3.82 10.71 -1.56
C ILE A 263 -3.97 9.36 -2.30
N ALA A 264 -5.21 8.92 -2.55
CA ALA A 264 -5.47 7.70 -3.30
C ALA A 264 -4.96 7.77 -4.75
N LEU A 265 -5.18 8.89 -5.45
CA LEU A 265 -4.67 9.09 -6.81
C LEU A 265 -3.15 9.17 -6.84
N SER A 266 -2.53 9.89 -5.89
CA SER A 266 -1.06 9.97 -5.82
C SER A 266 -0.43 8.59 -5.63
N SER A 267 -1.08 7.71 -4.85
CA SER A 267 -0.64 6.33 -4.65
C SER A 267 -0.64 5.53 -5.96
N VAL A 268 -1.66 5.72 -6.81
CA VAL A 268 -1.72 5.09 -8.14
C VAL A 268 -0.54 5.51 -9.01
N GLY A 269 -0.15 6.80 -8.98
CA GLY A 269 0.98 7.31 -9.75
C GLY A 269 2.31 6.63 -9.41
N HIS A 270 2.61 6.49 -8.11
CA HIS A 270 3.85 5.84 -7.66
C HIS A 270 3.88 4.34 -7.93
N ILE A 271 2.75 3.65 -7.72
CA ILE A 271 2.67 2.22 -7.97
C ILE A 271 2.88 1.92 -9.46
N ARG A 272 2.37 2.76 -10.36
CA ARG A 272 2.62 2.61 -11.80
C ARG A 272 4.09 2.74 -12.17
N MET A 273 4.80 3.64 -11.52
CA MET A 273 6.24 3.76 -11.70
C MET A 273 6.95 2.45 -11.28
N ALA A 274 6.58 1.89 -10.12
CA ALA A 274 7.10 0.60 -9.66
C ALA A 274 6.85 -0.52 -10.67
N VAL A 275 5.62 -0.65 -11.15
CA VAL A 275 5.23 -1.67 -12.13
C VAL A 275 5.99 -1.50 -13.45
N ALA A 276 6.10 -0.29 -13.96
CA ALA A 276 6.81 -0.03 -15.21
C ALA A 276 8.28 -0.45 -15.15
N VAL A 277 8.93 -0.28 -13.99
CA VAL A 277 10.31 -0.75 -13.77
C VAL A 277 10.38 -2.25 -13.64
N MET A 278 9.49 -2.88 -12.86
CA MET A 278 9.45 -4.33 -12.66
C MET A 278 9.23 -5.10 -13.96
N LEU A 279 8.39 -4.58 -14.85
CA LEU A 279 8.09 -5.18 -16.15
C LEU A 279 9.28 -5.22 -17.12
N ARG A 280 10.38 -4.51 -16.80
CA ARG A 280 11.64 -4.63 -17.56
C ARG A 280 12.27 -6.03 -17.43
N GLY A 281 12.00 -6.74 -16.34
CA GLY A 281 12.41 -8.12 -16.14
C GLY A 281 13.86 -8.33 -15.70
N TYR A 282 14.69 -7.29 -15.64
CA TYR A 282 16.02 -7.37 -15.07
C TYR A 282 15.95 -7.43 -13.54
N ARG A 283 16.77 -8.27 -12.91
CA ARG A 283 16.77 -8.45 -11.45
C ARG A 283 16.85 -7.12 -10.71
N VAL A 284 17.79 -6.27 -11.08
CA VAL A 284 17.98 -4.95 -10.46
C VAL A 284 16.79 -4.01 -10.69
N SER A 285 16.06 -4.16 -11.81
CA SER A 285 14.83 -3.40 -12.07
C SER A 285 13.68 -3.90 -11.20
N ILE A 286 13.60 -5.20 -10.95
CA ILE A 286 12.64 -5.81 -10.04
C ILE A 286 12.89 -5.33 -8.61
N ASP A 287 14.16 -5.30 -8.16
CA ASP A 287 14.55 -4.81 -6.85
C ASP A 287 14.19 -3.33 -6.65
N ALA A 288 14.51 -2.48 -7.63
CA ALA A 288 14.15 -1.06 -7.60
C ALA A 288 12.62 -0.86 -7.53
N GLY A 289 11.84 -1.57 -8.34
CA GLY A 289 10.39 -1.52 -8.31
C GLY A 289 9.80 -2.05 -6.99
N PHE A 290 10.39 -3.09 -6.41
CA PHE A 290 10.02 -3.61 -5.10
C PHE A 290 10.25 -2.59 -3.98
N LEU A 291 11.39 -1.90 -3.98
CA LEU A 291 11.69 -0.83 -3.02
C LEU A 291 10.69 0.32 -3.13
N VAL A 292 10.25 0.70 -4.35
CA VAL A 292 9.16 1.67 -4.52
C VAL A 292 7.88 1.18 -3.85
N LEU A 293 7.51 -0.08 -4.04
CA LEU A 293 6.29 -0.64 -3.42
C LEU A 293 6.38 -0.63 -1.89
N LEU A 294 7.55 -0.97 -1.34
CA LEU A 294 7.80 -1.02 0.10
C LEU A 294 7.71 0.39 0.72
N THR A 295 8.48 1.35 0.21
CA THR A 295 8.48 2.74 0.69
C THR A 295 7.11 3.40 0.53
N HIS A 296 6.42 3.11 -0.58
CA HIS A 296 5.05 3.54 -0.79
C HIS A 296 4.10 2.99 0.29
N GLY A 297 4.28 1.75 0.75
CA GLY A 297 3.45 1.15 1.80
C GLY A 297 3.45 1.96 3.09
N PHE A 298 4.62 2.35 3.56
CA PHE A 298 4.77 3.15 4.77
C PHE A 298 4.24 4.57 4.60
N ARG A 299 4.61 5.22 3.51
CA ARG A 299 4.22 6.60 3.22
C ARG A 299 2.70 6.74 3.06
N SER A 300 2.06 5.84 2.31
CA SER A 300 0.62 5.89 2.07
C SER A 300 -0.18 5.65 3.34
N SER A 301 0.25 4.73 4.21
CA SER A 301 -0.41 4.51 5.50
C SER A 301 -0.35 5.75 6.38
N LEU A 302 0.81 6.42 6.44
CA LEU A 302 0.97 7.68 7.17
C LEU A 302 0.06 8.78 6.60
N ALA A 303 0.02 8.94 5.27
CA ALA A 303 -0.80 9.95 4.61
C ALA A 303 -2.31 9.74 4.88
N PHE A 304 -2.81 8.51 4.82
CA PHE A 304 -4.19 8.21 5.17
C PHE A 304 -4.49 8.39 6.65
N PHE A 305 -3.55 8.09 7.54
CA PHE A 305 -3.70 8.35 8.97
C PHE A 305 -3.81 9.85 9.25
N VAL A 306 -2.94 10.67 8.66
CA VAL A 306 -3.00 12.13 8.83
C VAL A 306 -4.27 12.71 8.22
N SER A 307 -4.71 12.22 7.05
CA SER A 307 -5.99 12.64 6.46
C SER A 307 -7.19 12.34 7.38
N PHE A 308 -7.12 11.26 8.15
CA PHE A 308 -8.12 10.93 9.16
C PHE A 308 -8.08 11.90 10.35
N LEU A 309 -6.90 12.28 10.84
CA LEU A 309 -6.76 13.30 11.89
C LEU A 309 -7.32 14.66 11.45
N LEU A 310 -7.05 15.05 10.19
CA LEU A 310 -7.62 16.24 9.58
C LEU A 310 -9.15 16.18 9.56
N TYR A 311 -9.71 15.07 9.10
CA TYR A 311 -11.14 14.87 9.07
C TYR A 311 -11.78 14.95 10.46
N LYS A 312 -11.15 14.36 11.48
CA LYS A 312 -11.64 14.48 12.87
C LYS A 312 -11.63 15.91 13.38
N ARG A 313 -10.63 16.70 13.02
CA ARG A 313 -10.51 18.08 13.47
C ARG A 313 -11.46 19.03 12.75
N PHE A 314 -11.64 18.87 11.44
CA PHE A 314 -12.38 19.82 10.60
C PHE A 314 -13.76 19.33 10.17
N SER A 315 -14.11 18.08 10.46
CA SER A 315 -15.36 17.42 10.04
C SER A 315 -15.61 17.46 8.53
N SER A 316 -14.58 17.78 7.73
CA SER A 316 -14.63 17.90 6.28
C SER A 316 -13.43 17.26 5.61
N ARG A 317 -13.65 16.71 4.40
CA ARG A 317 -12.60 16.17 3.52
C ARG A 317 -12.22 17.14 2.40
N ARG A 318 -13.01 18.21 2.18
CA ARG A 318 -12.80 19.17 1.10
C ARG A 318 -11.72 20.19 1.48
N LEU A 319 -10.69 20.32 0.64
CA LEU A 319 -9.57 21.24 0.84
C LEU A 319 -10.01 22.70 1.02
N ILE A 320 -11.06 23.12 0.32
CA ILE A 320 -11.59 24.49 0.40
C ILE A 320 -12.12 24.78 1.82
N LEU A 321 -12.85 23.84 2.42
CA LEU A 321 -13.42 23.99 3.75
C LEU A 321 -12.37 23.90 4.86
N ILE A 322 -11.29 23.17 4.62
CA ILE A 322 -10.15 23.08 5.56
C ILE A 322 -9.40 24.41 5.56
N LYS A 323 -9.18 25.03 4.40
CA LYS A 323 -8.49 26.33 4.26
C LYS A 323 -9.20 27.46 5.01
N SER A 324 -10.55 27.50 4.99
CA SER A 324 -11.33 28.58 5.56
C SER A 324 -11.40 28.56 7.11
N ARG A 325 -11.01 27.47 7.74
CA ARG A 325 -11.30 27.25 9.17
C ARG A 325 -10.12 27.40 10.13
N THR A 326 -8.83 27.48 9.68
CA THR A 326 -7.73 27.55 10.68
C THR A 326 -6.35 27.92 10.16
N ARG A 327 -5.58 28.62 11.02
CA ARG A 327 -4.12 28.47 11.06
C ARG A 327 -3.78 27.07 11.57
N PHE A 328 -3.18 26.27 10.70
CA PHE A 328 -2.68 24.96 11.03
C PHE A 328 -1.40 25.11 11.85
N ARG A 329 -1.56 25.20 13.17
CA ARG A 329 -0.43 25.30 14.12
C ARG A 329 -0.31 24.00 14.93
N GLY A 330 0.90 23.70 15.37
CA GLY A 330 1.21 22.60 16.27
C GLY A 330 1.63 21.30 15.55
N VAL A 331 1.67 20.23 16.31
CA VAL A 331 2.24 18.94 15.92
C VAL A 331 1.59 18.34 14.67
N ILE A 332 0.26 18.47 14.52
CA ILE A 332 -0.47 17.92 13.36
C ILE A 332 -0.02 18.61 12.06
N ALA A 333 0.23 19.92 12.11
CA ALA A 333 0.77 20.65 10.95
C ALA A 333 2.16 20.13 10.57
N GLY A 334 3.06 20.00 11.57
CA GLY A 334 4.39 19.42 11.33
C GLY A 334 4.34 18.04 10.72
N VAL A 335 3.47 17.16 11.24
CA VAL A 335 3.28 15.82 10.71
C VAL A 335 2.73 15.87 9.27
N TRP A 336 1.79 16.75 8.99
CA TRP A 336 1.26 16.95 7.64
C TRP A 336 2.34 17.41 6.67
N TYR A 337 3.17 18.40 7.04
CA TYR A 337 4.30 18.85 6.23
C TYR A 337 5.27 17.73 5.94
N ILE A 338 5.69 16.97 6.96
CA ILE A 338 6.60 15.83 6.80
C ILE A 338 6.01 14.76 5.88
N THR A 339 4.71 14.46 6.02
CA THR A 339 4.05 13.47 5.14
C THR A 339 3.99 13.93 3.69
N LEU A 340 3.73 15.22 3.44
CA LEU A 340 3.72 15.76 2.08
C LEU A 340 5.12 15.81 1.47
N LEU A 341 6.14 16.19 2.22
CA LEU A 341 7.52 16.13 1.78
C LEU A 341 7.93 14.69 1.42
N ALA A 342 7.51 13.71 2.20
CA ALA A 342 7.74 12.30 1.89
C ALA A 342 6.97 11.85 0.64
N VAL A 343 5.78 12.40 0.36
CA VAL A 343 5.01 12.14 -0.87
C VAL A 343 5.70 12.70 -2.10
N VAL A 344 6.31 13.87 -2.00
CA VAL A 344 7.06 14.49 -3.11
C VAL A 344 8.39 13.78 -3.38
N GLY A 345 8.96 13.13 -2.38
CA GLY A 345 10.30 12.56 -2.46
C GLY A 345 11.39 13.60 -2.15
N CYS A 346 11.11 14.55 -1.24
CA CYS A 346 12.15 15.47 -0.78
C CYS A 346 13.14 14.78 0.18
N PRO A 347 14.43 15.19 0.19
CA PRO A 347 15.36 14.73 1.21
C PRO A 347 14.84 15.13 2.63
N PRO A 348 14.97 14.32 3.65
CA PRO A 348 15.67 13.03 3.77
C PRO A 348 14.78 11.79 3.53
N SER A 349 13.75 11.86 2.68
CA SER A 349 12.83 10.73 2.50
C SER A 349 13.48 9.58 1.72
N ALA A 350 13.28 8.33 2.18
CA ALA A 350 13.70 7.13 1.46
C ALA A 350 13.11 7.04 0.03
N ASN A 351 11.98 7.71 -0.19
CA ASN A 351 11.33 7.75 -1.50
C ASN A 351 12.21 8.41 -2.58
N LEU A 352 12.99 9.44 -2.21
CA LEU A 352 13.91 10.10 -3.14
C LEU A 352 14.94 9.12 -3.70
N TRP A 353 15.62 8.38 -2.81
CA TRP A 353 16.66 7.42 -3.21
C TRP A 353 16.12 6.33 -4.11
N VAL A 354 14.93 5.85 -3.80
CA VAL A 354 14.26 4.81 -4.59
C VAL A 354 13.81 5.37 -5.96
N GLU A 355 13.32 6.61 -6.03
CA GLU A 355 12.99 7.25 -7.30
C GLU A 355 14.25 7.48 -8.16
N ILE A 356 15.37 7.89 -7.56
CA ILE A 356 16.64 8.02 -8.25
C ILE A 356 17.08 6.68 -8.84
N ALA A 357 16.99 5.58 -8.06
CA ALA A 357 17.30 4.25 -8.57
C ALA A 357 16.43 3.86 -9.77
N VAL A 358 15.15 4.21 -9.76
CA VAL A 358 14.24 4.01 -10.89
C VAL A 358 14.67 4.85 -12.11
N TYR A 359 15.01 6.12 -11.92
CA TYR A 359 15.43 6.99 -13.02
C TYR A 359 16.72 6.49 -13.67
N ILE A 360 17.71 6.06 -12.89
CA ILE A 360 18.95 5.46 -13.40
C ILE A 360 18.65 4.24 -14.28
N ARG A 361 17.67 3.40 -13.89
CA ARG A 361 17.26 2.24 -14.68
C ARG A 361 16.59 2.60 -16.01
N PHE A 362 15.80 3.68 -16.03
CA PHE A 362 15.19 4.14 -17.28
C PHE A 362 16.14 4.90 -18.17
N LEU A 363 17.17 5.56 -17.61
CA LEU A 363 18.24 6.19 -18.40
C LEU A 363 18.98 5.19 -19.28
N ALA A 364 19.23 3.99 -18.75
CA ALA A 364 19.92 2.92 -19.49
C ALA A 364 19.10 2.39 -20.69
N ASP A 365 17.77 2.57 -20.67
CA ASP A 365 16.90 1.88 -21.62
C ASP A 365 16.21 2.81 -22.64
N SER A 366 15.68 3.96 -22.23
CA SER A 366 14.95 4.87 -23.12
C SER A 366 14.88 6.30 -22.62
N SER A 367 15.37 7.25 -23.42
CA SER A 367 15.32 8.69 -23.12
C SER A 367 13.88 9.23 -23.06
N VAL A 368 12.93 8.66 -23.80
CA VAL A 368 11.53 9.08 -23.82
C VAL A 368 10.81 8.71 -22.52
N ALA A 369 11.03 7.52 -21.99
CA ALA A 369 10.40 7.08 -20.75
C ALA A 369 10.85 7.92 -19.55
N ILE A 370 12.14 8.24 -19.47
CA ILE A 370 12.67 9.08 -18.39
C ILE A 370 12.12 10.51 -18.43
N LYS A 371 12.04 11.15 -19.59
CA LYS A 371 11.47 12.49 -19.74
C LYS A 371 10.04 12.53 -19.20
N ARG A 372 9.22 11.51 -19.48
CA ARG A 372 7.85 11.40 -18.98
C ARG A 372 7.80 11.19 -17.47
N PHE A 373 8.72 10.40 -16.90
CA PHE A 373 8.80 10.21 -15.45
C PHE A 373 9.24 11.48 -14.73
N ILE A 374 10.20 12.22 -15.27
CA ILE A 374 10.61 13.52 -14.73
C ILE A 374 9.43 14.50 -14.76
N LEU A 375 8.67 14.53 -15.85
CA LEU A 375 7.45 15.33 -15.94
C LEU A 375 6.42 14.94 -14.88
N ALA A 376 6.20 13.64 -14.66
CA ALA A 376 5.32 13.15 -13.61
C ALA A 376 5.82 13.55 -12.21
N ALA A 377 7.14 13.55 -11.96
CA ALA A 377 7.73 13.99 -10.70
C ALA A 377 7.54 15.48 -10.46
N LEU A 378 7.76 16.31 -11.47
CA LEU A 378 7.50 17.76 -11.40
C LEU A 378 6.04 18.06 -11.08
N LEU A 379 5.10 17.41 -11.77
CA LEU A 379 3.68 17.56 -11.51
C LEU A 379 3.29 17.10 -10.11
N ARG A 380 3.96 16.05 -9.56
CA ARG A 380 3.80 15.64 -8.15
C ARG A 380 4.25 16.75 -7.19
N GLY A 381 5.37 17.40 -7.47
CA GLY A 381 5.80 18.58 -6.72
C GLY A 381 4.73 19.67 -6.71
N VAL A 382 4.20 20.01 -7.89
CA VAL A 382 3.18 21.05 -8.03
C VAL A 382 1.95 20.78 -7.17
N TYR A 383 1.33 19.61 -7.27
CA TYR A 383 0.13 19.36 -6.46
C TYR A 383 0.41 19.28 -4.96
N ALA A 384 1.60 18.84 -4.56
CA ALA A 384 1.96 18.81 -3.15
C ALA A 384 2.19 20.23 -2.60
N PHE A 385 2.82 21.12 -3.35
CA PHE A 385 2.91 22.53 -2.97
C PHE A 385 1.54 23.22 -2.91
N ILE A 386 0.63 22.90 -3.85
CA ILE A 386 -0.76 23.34 -3.78
C ILE A 386 -1.44 22.88 -2.50
N LEU A 387 -1.21 21.62 -2.08
CA LEU A 387 -1.73 21.09 -0.82
C LEU A 387 -1.14 21.78 0.40
N LEU A 388 0.16 22.02 0.40
CA LEU A 388 0.85 22.75 1.46
C LEU A 388 0.26 24.15 1.61
N GLY A 389 0.13 24.91 0.52
CA GLY A 389 -0.42 26.27 0.53
C GLY A 389 -1.90 26.32 0.92
N ARG A 390 -2.71 25.34 0.47
CA ARG A 390 -4.14 25.29 0.80
C ARG A 390 -4.42 24.92 2.24
N VAL A 391 -3.61 24.09 2.86
CA VAL A 391 -3.79 23.64 4.25
C VAL A 391 -3.06 24.59 5.22
N GLY A 392 -1.92 25.20 4.83
CA GLY A 392 -1.10 26.06 5.69
C GLY A 392 -1.50 27.53 5.72
N GLY A 393 -2.25 28.03 4.73
CA GLY A 393 -2.50 29.46 4.49
C GLY A 393 -3.84 29.99 5.01
N GLY A 394 -4.42 29.44 6.08
CA GLY A 394 -5.69 29.95 6.66
C GLY A 394 -5.54 31.25 7.42
N LEU A 395 -6.51 32.17 7.27
CA LEU A 395 -6.67 33.41 8.03
C LEU A 395 -7.06 33.11 9.50
N ASP A 396 -6.75 34.05 10.40
CA ASP A 396 -6.93 33.92 11.83
C ASP A 396 -8.41 33.88 12.25
N GLU A 397 -8.98 32.71 12.51
CA GLU A 397 -10.14 32.62 13.39
C GLU A 397 -9.95 31.48 14.38
N VAL A 398 -9.94 31.88 15.64
CA VAL A 398 -9.70 31.03 16.81
C VAL A 398 -11.01 30.37 17.20
N SER A 399 -11.19 29.10 16.96
CA SER A 399 -12.15 28.30 17.72
C SER A 399 -11.37 27.31 18.60
N LYS A 400 -11.23 27.66 19.88
CA LYS A 400 -10.74 26.78 20.94
C LYS A 400 -11.78 25.68 21.19
N THR A 401 -11.53 24.45 20.76
CA THR A 401 -12.32 23.29 21.21
C THR A 401 -11.44 22.39 22.09
N PRO A 402 -11.81 22.19 23.38
CA PRO A 402 -10.99 21.49 24.37
C PRO A 402 -10.90 19.95 24.20
N VAL A 403 -11.69 19.37 23.31
CA VAL A 403 -11.78 17.88 23.15
C VAL A 403 -10.57 17.26 22.45
N VAL A 404 -9.63 18.06 21.97
CA VAL A 404 -8.55 17.60 21.08
C VAL A 404 -7.35 17.00 21.83
N ASN A 405 -7.15 17.31 23.11
CA ASN A 405 -5.89 16.97 23.80
C ASN A 405 -5.71 15.46 24.09
N SER A 406 -6.75 14.75 24.49
CA SER A 406 -6.66 13.29 24.75
C SER A 406 -6.47 12.45 23.49
N TYR A 407 -6.90 12.96 22.32
CA TYR A 407 -6.65 12.31 21.04
C TYR A 407 -5.28 12.64 20.46
N LEU A 408 -4.73 13.80 20.79
CA LEU A 408 -3.38 14.20 20.41
C LEU A 408 -2.33 13.31 21.07
N ASP A 409 -2.49 12.94 22.34
CA ASP A 409 -1.55 12.07 23.05
C ASP A 409 -1.52 10.66 22.47
N ARG A 410 -2.68 10.12 22.06
CA ARG A 410 -2.75 8.82 21.36
C ARG A 410 -2.23 8.91 19.94
N ALA A 411 -2.49 10.01 19.23
CA ALA A 411 -1.92 10.27 17.90
C ALA A 411 -0.39 10.42 17.97
N HIS A 412 0.15 11.00 19.04
CA HIS A 412 1.58 11.08 19.29
C HIS A 412 2.24 9.70 19.43
N SER A 413 1.56 8.73 20.07
CA SER A 413 2.11 7.37 20.19
C SER A 413 2.15 6.66 18.84
N VAL A 414 1.10 6.80 18.03
CA VAL A 414 1.05 6.26 16.66
C VAL A 414 2.10 6.92 15.78
N PHE A 415 2.24 8.24 15.89
CA PHE A 415 3.22 8.99 15.13
C PHE A 415 4.66 8.65 15.50
N ARG A 416 4.97 8.51 16.79
CA ARG A 416 6.30 8.08 17.26
C ARG A 416 6.65 6.67 16.77
N THR A 417 5.69 5.74 16.75
CA THR A 417 5.93 4.38 16.23
C THR A 417 6.14 4.39 14.73
N LEU A 418 5.33 5.14 13.96
CA LEU A 418 5.51 5.30 12.52
C LEU A 418 6.81 6.04 12.16
N LEU A 419 7.20 7.06 12.93
CA LEU A 419 8.46 7.78 12.76
C LEU A 419 9.69 6.90 13.06
N ARG A 420 9.64 6.10 14.14
CA ARG A 420 10.72 5.15 14.46
C ARG A 420 10.89 4.10 13.38
N VAL A 421 9.79 3.62 12.82
CA VAL A 421 9.82 2.66 11.72
C VAL A 421 10.35 3.31 10.43
N LEU A 422 9.91 4.54 10.14
CA LEU A 422 10.42 5.33 9.01
C LEU A 422 11.92 5.62 9.18
N ALA A 423 12.36 5.97 10.39
CA ALA A 423 13.77 6.19 10.71
C ALA A 423 14.58 4.88 10.58
N ALA A 424 14.06 3.75 11.05
CA ALA A 424 14.70 2.46 10.89
C ALA A 424 14.87 2.06 9.41
N ILE A 425 13.87 2.37 8.58
CA ILE A 425 13.93 2.11 7.13
C ILE A 425 14.86 3.10 6.42
N LEU A 426 14.93 4.35 6.86
CA LEU A 426 15.89 5.34 6.36
C LEU A 426 17.32 4.93 6.66
N LEU A 427 17.59 4.46 7.88
CA LEU A 427 18.90 3.95 8.28
C LEU A 427 19.27 2.67 7.55
N SER A 428 18.30 1.83 7.22
CA SER A 428 18.51 0.59 6.46
C SER A 428 18.70 0.83 4.95
N GLY A 429 18.06 1.84 4.39
CA GLY A 429 18.27 2.25 3.01
C GLY A 429 19.65 2.87 2.73
N ILE A 430 20.39 3.24 3.78
CA ILE A 430 21.79 3.67 3.69
C ILE A 430 22.74 2.46 3.63
N LEU A 431 22.28 1.27 4.02
CA LEU A 431 23.07 0.02 4.06
C LEU A 431 22.80 -0.92 2.86
N ILE A 432 21.94 -0.57 1.91
CA ILE A 432 21.68 -1.22 0.63
C ILE A 432 22.15 -0.30 -0.51
#